data_113622c0fe548bda926c5ad5288838b6
#
_entry.id   113622c0fe548bda926c5ad5288838b6
#
_cell.length_a   1.000
_cell.length_b   1.000
_cell.length_c   1.000
_cell.angle_alpha   90.00
_cell.angle_beta   90.00
_cell.angle_gamma   90.00
#
_symmetry.space_group_name_H-M   'P 1'
#
loop_
_entity.id
_entity.type
_entity.pdbx_description
1 polymer ?
#
loop_
_entity_poly.entity_id
_entity_poly.type
_entity_poly.pdbx_seq_one_letter_code
_entity_poly.pdbx_strand_id
1 'polypeptide(L)'
;MGQMDAGEYDYMRACALAARGKYASAKALFEECGWGDCQARAGACVQPWPKTGVLYKNPDVKGSSAELAVQFNTEADTAMLVKVYTEGGVLARTMFIGGTGKATCSLPAGTYVIKDGVGKNWYGEEEAFGERPEGQYEIMTFDDGSQEVALERNYRSTITVNVQEDNPDAEGVGSDWESWSDF
;
A
#
# COMPACT_ATOMS: atom_id res chain seq x y z
N MET A 1 -27.52 35.01 -9.29
CA MET A 1 -26.73 33.81 -9.15
C MET A 1 -25.81 34.02 -7.96
N GLY A 2 -26.05 33.34 -6.84
CA GLY A 2 -25.16 33.41 -5.67
C GLY A 2 -23.80 32.82 -6.04
N GLN A 3 -22.74 33.49 -5.66
CA GLN A 3 -21.39 32.99 -5.81
C GLN A 3 -21.24 31.86 -4.78
N MET A 4 -20.85 30.65 -5.23
CA MET A 4 -20.60 29.50 -4.35
C MET A 4 -19.46 29.86 -3.40
N ASP A 5 -19.58 29.55 -2.11
CA ASP A 5 -18.50 29.70 -1.13
C ASP A 5 -17.37 28.72 -1.47
N ALA A 6 -16.13 29.12 -1.23
CA ALA A 6 -14.97 28.25 -1.46
C ALA A 6 -15.07 26.94 -0.67
N GLY A 7 -15.52 26.99 0.58
CA GLY A 7 -15.72 25.80 1.41
C GLY A 7 -16.82 24.88 0.88
N GLU A 8 -17.92 25.43 0.32
CA GLU A 8 -18.95 24.63 -0.33
C GLU A 8 -18.42 23.92 -1.59
N TYR A 9 -17.60 24.62 -2.38
CA TYR A 9 -16.98 24.03 -3.57
C TYR A 9 -16.05 22.87 -3.22
N ASP A 10 -15.18 23.05 -2.22
CA ASP A 10 -14.25 22.01 -1.77
C ASP A 10 -14.99 20.82 -1.15
N TYR A 11 -16.07 21.06 -0.42
CA TYR A 11 -16.96 20.02 0.07
C TYR A 11 -17.54 19.16 -1.06
N MET A 12 -18.04 19.79 -2.12
CA MET A 12 -18.60 19.07 -3.27
C MET A 12 -17.55 18.25 -4.01
N ARG A 13 -16.31 18.81 -4.16
CA ARG A 13 -15.19 18.08 -4.74
C ARG A 13 -14.82 16.86 -3.91
N ALA A 14 -14.69 17.02 -2.59
CA ALA A 14 -14.40 15.94 -1.67
C ALA A 14 -15.47 14.83 -1.74
N CYS A 15 -16.75 15.19 -1.76
CA CYS A 15 -17.83 14.24 -1.94
C CYS A 15 -17.74 13.48 -3.27
N ALA A 16 -17.38 14.15 -4.35
CA ALA A 16 -17.21 13.54 -5.67
C ALA A 16 -16.01 12.57 -5.72
N LEU A 17 -14.90 12.89 -5.01
CA LEU A 17 -13.75 12.00 -4.87
C LEU A 17 -14.11 10.77 -4.05
N ALA A 18 -14.74 10.94 -2.89
CA ALA A 18 -15.18 9.83 -2.04
C ALA A 18 -16.14 8.88 -2.79
N ALA A 19 -17.06 9.43 -3.60
CA ALA A 19 -17.97 8.64 -4.42
C ALA A 19 -17.26 7.81 -5.51
N ARG A 20 -16.03 8.16 -5.86
CA ARG A 20 -15.16 7.44 -6.80
C ARG A 20 -14.16 6.50 -6.12
N GLY A 21 -14.22 6.37 -4.78
CA GLY A 21 -13.27 5.57 -4.00
C GLY A 21 -11.91 6.25 -3.77
N LYS A 22 -11.77 7.54 -4.11
CA LYS A 22 -10.57 8.35 -3.86
C LYS A 22 -10.61 8.90 -2.43
N TYR A 23 -10.47 8.02 -1.45
CA TYR A 23 -10.73 8.34 -0.05
C TYR A 23 -9.63 9.18 0.59
N ALA A 24 -8.34 8.94 0.28
CA ALA A 24 -7.24 9.76 0.79
C ALA A 24 -7.34 11.20 0.26
N SER A 25 -7.55 11.34 -1.04
CA SER A 25 -7.73 12.63 -1.71
C SER A 25 -8.99 13.37 -1.20
N ALA A 26 -10.08 12.64 -0.94
CA ALA A 26 -11.30 13.21 -0.37
C ALA A 26 -11.08 13.69 1.07
N LYS A 27 -10.40 12.89 1.89
CA LYS A 27 -10.08 13.22 3.30
C LYS A 27 -9.31 14.53 3.39
N ALA A 28 -8.26 14.69 2.58
CA ALA A 28 -7.45 15.93 2.57
C ALA A 28 -8.31 17.17 2.31
N LEU A 29 -9.23 17.11 1.33
CA LEU A 29 -10.16 18.21 1.06
C LEU A 29 -11.19 18.42 2.18
N PHE A 30 -11.70 17.36 2.78
CA PHE A 30 -12.62 17.47 3.92
C PHE A 30 -11.96 18.10 5.15
N GLU A 31 -10.68 17.83 5.39
CA GLU A 31 -9.93 18.39 6.52
C GLU A 31 -9.71 19.91 6.36
N GLU A 32 -9.60 20.40 5.12
CA GLU A 32 -9.37 21.80 4.81
C GLU A 32 -10.67 22.61 4.67
N CYS A 33 -11.79 21.99 4.31
CA CYS A 33 -12.96 22.73 3.82
C CYS A 33 -13.72 23.52 4.87
N GLY A 34 -13.70 23.15 6.14
CA GLY A 34 -14.34 23.87 7.24
C GLY A 34 -15.86 24.11 7.09
N TRP A 35 -16.56 23.47 6.13
CA TRP A 35 -17.96 23.65 5.80
C TRP A 35 -18.79 22.37 6.08
N GLY A 36 -20.02 22.53 6.57
CA GLY A 36 -20.93 21.41 6.79
C GLY A 36 -20.40 20.36 7.78
N ASP A 37 -20.49 19.08 7.39
CA ASP A 37 -20.06 17.92 8.17
C ASP A 37 -18.66 17.39 7.77
N CYS A 38 -17.80 18.25 7.21
CA CYS A 38 -16.48 17.91 6.68
C CYS A 38 -15.64 17.03 7.61
N GLN A 39 -15.55 17.38 8.89
CA GLN A 39 -14.75 16.61 9.86
C GLN A 39 -15.26 15.16 10.05
N ALA A 40 -16.57 14.99 10.10
CA ALA A 40 -17.16 13.65 10.19
C ALA A 40 -16.89 12.84 8.90
N ARG A 41 -16.96 13.48 7.73
CA ARG A 41 -16.68 12.84 6.45
C ARG A 41 -15.21 12.52 6.25
N ALA A 42 -14.30 13.37 6.73
CA ALA A 42 -12.88 13.09 6.73
C ALA A 42 -12.57 11.77 7.48
N GLY A 43 -13.14 11.60 8.68
CA GLY A 43 -13.03 10.35 9.44
C GLY A 43 -13.62 9.14 8.72
N ALA A 44 -14.74 9.32 8.00
CA ALA A 44 -15.40 8.26 7.24
C ALA A 44 -14.62 7.82 5.98
N CYS A 45 -13.62 8.59 5.55
CA CYS A 45 -12.75 8.21 4.44
C CYS A 45 -11.77 7.09 4.80
N VAL A 46 -11.43 6.91 6.07
CA VAL A 46 -10.58 5.80 6.51
C VAL A 46 -11.41 4.51 6.46
N GLN A 47 -10.96 3.58 5.63
CA GLN A 47 -11.63 2.30 5.43
C GLN A 47 -11.10 1.24 6.40
N PRO A 48 -11.89 0.22 6.74
CA PRO A 48 -11.39 -0.92 7.52
C PRO A 48 -10.30 -1.67 6.75
N TRP A 49 -9.31 -2.16 7.47
CA TRP A 49 -8.27 -3.00 6.89
C TRP A 49 -8.86 -4.26 6.24
N PRO A 50 -8.37 -4.65 5.06
CA PRO A 50 -8.66 -5.95 4.50
C PRO A 50 -8.17 -7.08 5.41
N LYS A 51 -8.67 -8.27 5.18
CA LYS A 51 -8.09 -9.47 5.83
C LYS A 51 -6.69 -9.71 5.28
N THR A 52 -5.77 -10.09 6.19
CA THR A 52 -4.43 -10.55 5.80
C THR A 52 -4.51 -11.69 4.79
N GLY A 53 -3.80 -11.54 3.68
CA GLY A 53 -3.77 -12.50 2.58
C GLY A 53 -3.65 -11.84 1.21
N VAL A 54 -3.97 -12.62 0.17
CA VAL A 54 -3.92 -12.15 -1.22
C VAL A 54 -5.19 -11.36 -1.53
N LEU A 55 -5.02 -10.11 -1.95
CA LEU A 55 -6.12 -9.23 -2.42
C LEU A 55 -6.36 -9.39 -3.93
N TYR A 56 -5.28 -9.46 -4.70
CA TYR A 56 -5.34 -9.53 -6.15
C TYR A 56 -4.44 -10.62 -6.71
N LYS A 57 -4.95 -11.32 -7.71
CA LYS A 57 -4.24 -12.32 -8.51
C LYS A 57 -4.46 -12.06 -9.99
N ASN A 58 -3.38 -11.72 -10.70
CA ASN A 58 -3.45 -11.51 -12.13
C ASN A 58 -3.75 -12.84 -12.86
N PRO A 59 -4.85 -12.94 -13.63
CA PRO A 59 -5.23 -14.16 -14.32
C PRO A 59 -4.28 -14.54 -15.46
N ASP A 60 -3.51 -13.58 -15.98
CA ASP A 60 -2.56 -13.81 -17.08
C ASP A 60 -1.21 -14.33 -16.57
N VAL A 61 -0.87 -14.13 -15.30
CA VAL A 61 0.31 -14.71 -14.64
C VAL A 61 -0.04 -16.08 -14.10
N LYS A 62 0.06 -17.08 -15.00
CA LYS A 62 -0.34 -18.47 -14.74
C LYS A 62 0.81 -19.29 -14.16
N GLY A 63 0.45 -20.19 -13.24
CA GLY A 63 1.37 -21.13 -12.59
C GLY A 63 1.44 -20.89 -11.09
N SER A 64 1.88 -21.95 -10.39
CA SER A 64 1.97 -22.00 -8.93
C SER A 64 3.13 -22.87 -8.49
N SER A 65 4.23 -22.83 -9.27
CA SER A 65 5.38 -23.71 -9.05
C SER A 65 6.35 -23.21 -7.97
N ALA A 66 6.16 -21.99 -7.49
CA ALA A 66 6.91 -21.40 -6.39
C ALA A 66 5.97 -20.73 -5.40
N GLU A 67 6.41 -20.51 -4.19
CA GLU A 67 5.66 -19.82 -3.14
C GLU A 67 6.47 -18.64 -2.60
N LEU A 68 5.84 -17.49 -2.50
CA LEU A 68 6.37 -16.31 -1.81
C LEU A 68 5.59 -16.09 -0.52
N ALA A 69 6.30 -16.00 0.58
CA ALA A 69 5.78 -15.62 1.88
C ALA A 69 6.40 -14.29 2.32
N VAL A 70 5.59 -13.36 2.79
CA VAL A 70 6.04 -12.12 3.41
C VAL A 70 5.62 -12.12 4.86
N GLN A 71 6.61 -12.05 5.75
CA GLN A 71 6.42 -11.89 7.19
C GLN A 71 6.63 -10.42 7.53
N PHE A 72 5.62 -9.78 8.07
CA PHE A 72 5.66 -8.41 8.56
C PHE A 72 5.68 -8.39 10.08
N ASN A 73 6.66 -7.72 10.64
CA ASN A 73 6.78 -7.51 12.08
C ASN A 73 6.77 -6.02 12.36
N THR A 74 5.83 -5.58 13.19
CA THR A 74 5.69 -4.18 13.59
C THR A 74 5.30 -4.12 15.06
N GLU A 75 5.81 -3.11 15.76
CA GLU A 75 5.37 -2.75 17.11
C GLU A 75 4.25 -1.71 17.08
N ALA A 76 4.05 -1.06 15.92
CA ALA A 76 3.03 -0.05 15.71
C ALA A 76 1.70 -0.68 15.23
N ASP A 77 0.63 0.11 15.35
CA ASP A 77 -0.67 -0.17 14.74
C ASP A 77 -0.62 0.20 13.24
N THR A 78 0.17 -0.55 12.48
CA THR A 78 0.42 -0.37 11.06
C THR A 78 0.13 -1.63 10.27
N ALA A 79 -0.17 -1.45 9.00
CA ALA A 79 -0.38 -2.53 8.04
C ALA A 79 0.58 -2.40 6.86
N MET A 80 0.74 -3.47 6.11
CA MET A 80 1.59 -3.53 4.94
C MET A 80 0.80 -3.97 3.71
N LEU A 81 0.98 -3.28 2.61
CA LEU A 81 0.53 -3.67 1.27
C LEU A 81 1.76 -4.10 0.46
N VAL A 82 1.69 -5.27 -0.14
CA VAL A 82 2.79 -5.82 -0.94
C VAL A 82 2.30 -6.03 -2.37
N LYS A 83 3.00 -5.47 -3.33
CA LYS A 83 2.76 -5.68 -4.77
C LYS A 83 3.94 -6.42 -5.38
N VAL A 84 3.66 -7.51 -6.06
CA VAL A 84 4.64 -8.37 -6.69
C VAL A 84 4.53 -8.21 -8.20
N TYR A 85 5.59 -7.73 -8.82
CA TYR A 85 5.68 -7.51 -10.26
C TYR A 85 6.61 -8.53 -10.90
N THR A 86 6.28 -8.98 -12.10
CA THR A 86 7.21 -9.76 -12.92
C THR A 86 8.39 -8.87 -13.35
N GLU A 87 9.50 -9.45 -13.79
CA GLU A 87 10.63 -8.74 -14.40
C GLU A 87 10.20 -7.79 -15.53
N GLY A 88 9.14 -8.14 -16.27
CA GLY A 88 8.55 -7.30 -17.31
C GLY A 88 7.62 -6.18 -16.80
N GLY A 89 7.55 -5.94 -15.49
CA GLY A 89 6.74 -4.87 -14.89
C GLY A 89 5.23 -5.16 -14.80
N VAL A 90 4.80 -6.41 -15.00
CA VAL A 90 3.38 -6.78 -14.88
C VAL A 90 3.04 -7.12 -13.44
N LEU A 91 2.05 -6.44 -12.85
CA LEU A 91 1.55 -6.77 -11.53
C LEU A 91 0.99 -8.20 -11.50
N ALA A 92 1.63 -9.07 -10.75
CA ALA A 92 1.27 -10.48 -10.63
C ALA A 92 0.35 -10.75 -9.44
N ARG A 93 0.65 -10.17 -8.29
CA ARG A 93 -0.10 -10.36 -7.02
C ARG A 93 -0.10 -9.07 -6.21
N THR A 94 -1.16 -8.90 -5.42
CA THR A 94 -1.20 -7.94 -4.31
C THR A 94 -1.56 -8.69 -3.05
N MET A 95 -0.84 -8.43 -1.95
CA MET A 95 -1.11 -9.00 -0.63
C MET A 95 -1.25 -7.88 0.40
N PHE A 96 -2.06 -8.13 1.42
CA PHE A 96 -2.23 -7.23 2.57
C PHE A 96 -1.89 -7.96 3.86
N ILE A 97 -1.21 -7.29 4.78
CA ILE A 97 -0.86 -7.82 6.11
C ILE A 97 -1.24 -6.75 7.14
N GLY A 98 -2.28 -7.04 7.93
CA GLY A 98 -2.76 -6.14 8.98
C GLY A 98 -2.03 -6.40 10.30
N GLY A 99 -1.15 -5.47 10.72
CA GLY A 99 -0.31 -5.65 11.90
C GLY A 99 0.76 -6.73 11.71
N THR A 100 1.40 -7.15 12.81
CA THR A 100 2.35 -8.28 12.76
C THR A 100 1.65 -9.54 12.27
N GLY A 101 2.18 -10.10 11.16
CA GLY A 101 1.55 -11.25 10.53
C GLY A 101 2.29 -11.73 9.29
N LYS A 102 1.67 -12.67 8.57
CA LYS A 102 2.24 -13.30 7.39
C LYS A 102 1.21 -13.47 6.30
N ALA A 103 1.57 -13.11 5.08
CA ALA A 103 0.81 -13.46 3.88
C ALA A 103 1.65 -14.33 2.95
N THR A 104 0.98 -15.21 2.20
CA THR A 104 1.63 -16.14 1.28
C THR A 104 0.87 -16.16 -0.04
N CYS A 105 1.59 -16.20 -1.14
CA CYS A 105 1.01 -16.37 -2.46
C CYS A 105 1.81 -17.36 -3.30
N SER A 106 1.11 -18.01 -4.24
CA SER A 106 1.73 -18.90 -5.24
C SER A 106 1.97 -18.13 -6.55
N LEU A 107 3.13 -18.38 -7.15
CA LEU A 107 3.59 -17.75 -8.39
C LEU A 107 4.27 -18.81 -9.30
N PRO A 108 4.38 -18.60 -10.62
CA PRO A 108 5.35 -19.34 -11.42
C PRO A 108 6.77 -19.07 -10.91
N ALA A 109 7.68 -20.02 -11.08
CA ALA A 109 9.11 -19.79 -10.86
C ALA A 109 9.60 -18.71 -11.85
N GLY A 110 10.44 -17.79 -11.37
CA GLY A 110 10.92 -16.65 -12.16
C GLY A 110 11.46 -15.53 -11.29
N THR A 111 11.82 -14.43 -11.91
CA THR A 111 12.34 -13.22 -11.24
C THR A 111 11.22 -12.19 -11.04
N TYR A 112 11.18 -11.58 -9.88
CA TYR A 112 10.16 -10.63 -9.46
C TYR A 112 10.75 -9.41 -8.78
N VAL A 113 10.11 -8.27 -8.98
CA VAL A 113 10.32 -7.04 -8.22
C VAL A 113 9.17 -6.92 -7.20
N ILE A 114 9.51 -6.61 -5.96
CA ILE A 114 8.55 -6.46 -4.90
C ILE A 114 8.54 -5.00 -4.44
N LYS A 115 7.35 -4.41 -4.44
CA LYS A 115 7.12 -3.09 -3.86
C LYS A 115 6.26 -3.26 -2.62
N ASP A 116 6.53 -2.47 -1.62
CA ASP A 116 5.71 -2.45 -0.43
C ASP A 116 5.30 -1.03 0.00
N GLY A 117 4.19 -0.97 0.69
CA GLY A 117 3.71 0.24 1.32
C GLY A 117 3.30 -0.07 2.74
N VAL A 118 3.68 0.80 3.67
CA VAL A 118 3.35 0.68 5.09
C VAL A 118 2.60 1.92 5.55
N GLY A 119 1.56 1.72 6.35
CA GLY A 119 0.79 2.82 6.91
C GLY A 119 -0.27 2.36 7.89
N LYS A 120 -0.91 3.34 8.56
CA LYS A 120 -1.95 3.10 9.55
C LYS A 120 -3.34 3.17 8.95
N ASN A 121 -3.62 4.24 8.22
CA ASN A 121 -4.92 4.50 7.64
C ASN A 121 -5.01 3.83 6.27
N TRP A 122 -6.05 3.05 6.05
CA TRP A 122 -6.31 2.40 4.77
C TRP A 122 -7.36 3.18 3.97
N TYR A 123 -7.08 3.48 2.71
CA TYR A 123 -7.95 4.24 1.82
C TYR A 123 -8.43 3.42 0.60
N GLY A 124 -8.30 2.10 0.66
CA GLY A 124 -8.64 1.21 -0.46
C GLY A 124 -7.43 0.85 -1.32
N GLU A 125 -7.63 -0.07 -2.25
CA GLU A 125 -6.54 -0.62 -3.08
C GLU A 125 -5.91 0.41 -4.03
N GLU A 126 -6.64 1.47 -4.37
CA GLU A 126 -6.20 2.48 -5.32
C GLU A 126 -5.28 3.54 -4.68
N GLU A 127 -5.60 3.96 -3.45
CA GLU A 127 -4.84 4.98 -2.73
C GLU A 127 -4.05 4.42 -1.54
N ALA A 128 -4.15 3.11 -1.28
CA ALA A 128 -3.44 2.39 -0.24
C ALA A 128 -3.47 3.10 1.12
N PHE A 129 -2.35 3.63 1.57
CA PHE A 129 -2.21 4.36 2.84
C PHE A 129 -2.16 5.89 2.65
N GLY A 130 -2.45 6.38 1.44
CA GLY A 130 -2.39 7.79 1.11
C GLY A 130 -0.96 8.31 0.86
N GLU A 131 -0.83 9.61 0.71
CA GLU A 131 0.47 10.25 0.50
C GLU A 131 1.29 10.31 1.80
N ARG A 132 2.59 10.57 1.65
CA ARG A 132 3.45 10.82 2.81
C ARG A 132 3.00 12.06 3.59
N PRO A 133 3.11 12.05 4.90
CA PRO A 133 3.78 11.04 5.74
C PRO A 133 2.88 9.85 6.15
N GLU A 134 1.61 9.79 5.76
CA GLU A 134 0.68 8.73 6.20
C GLU A 134 1.04 7.36 5.62
N GLY A 135 1.41 7.29 4.33
CA GLY A 135 1.91 6.11 3.66
C GLY A 135 3.40 6.22 3.35
N GLN A 136 4.14 5.15 3.53
CA GLN A 136 5.55 5.01 3.16
C GLN A 136 5.66 3.88 2.15
N TYR A 137 6.28 4.14 1.00
CA TYR A 137 6.35 3.20 -0.11
C TYR A 137 7.78 3.04 -0.58
N GLU A 138 8.17 1.80 -0.87
CA GLU A 138 9.51 1.49 -1.34
C GLU A 138 9.54 0.28 -2.29
N ILE A 139 10.62 0.17 -3.06
CA ILE A 139 11.00 -1.08 -3.73
C ILE A 139 11.88 -1.85 -2.76
N MET A 140 11.54 -3.09 -2.47
CA MET A 140 12.35 -3.92 -1.58
C MET A 140 13.74 -4.12 -2.16
N THR A 141 14.75 -3.79 -1.36
CA THR A 141 16.14 -4.04 -1.68
C THR A 141 16.69 -5.14 -0.75
N PHE A 142 17.33 -6.14 -1.32
CA PHE A 142 17.84 -7.30 -0.61
C PHE A 142 19.29 -7.08 -0.16
N ASP A 143 19.80 -7.96 0.71
CA ASP A 143 21.15 -7.85 1.33
C ASP A 143 22.30 -7.77 0.32
N ASP A 144 22.11 -8.27 -0.90
CA ASP A 144 23.06 -8.18 -2.01
C ASP A 144 22.96 -6.87 -2.83
N GLY A 145 22.06 -5.97 -2.43
CA GLY A 145 21.74 -4.72 -3.13
C GLY A 145 20.84 -4.90 -4.35
N SER A 146 20.36 -6.12 -4.62
CA SER A 146 19.40 -6.39 -5.69
C SER A 146 17.99 -5.91 -5.29
N GLN A 147 17.22 -5.44 -6.27
CA GLN A 147 15.79 -5.18 -6.15
C GLN A 147 14.94 -6.32 -6.73
N GLU A 148 15.59 -7.39 -7.13
CA GLU A 148 14.95 -8.55 -7.74
C GLU A 148 15.11 -9.79 -6.86
N VAL A 149 14.04 -10.58 -6.76
CA VAL A 149 14.05 -11.88 -6.10
C VAL A 149 13.75 -13.01 -7.08
N ALA A 150 14.61 -14.01 -7.10
CA ALA A 150 14.37 -15.23 -7.87
C ALA A 150 13.53 -16.22 -7.03
N LEU A 151 12.37 -16.61 -7.55
CA LEU A 151 11.55 -17.65 -6.98
C LEU A 151 11.80 -18.98 -7.71
N GLU A 152 12.32 -19.95 -6.99
CA GLU A 152 12.66 -21.25 -7.55
C GLU A 152 11.48 -22.22 -7.52
N ARG A 153 11.44 -23.11 -8.51
CA ARG A 153 10.41 -24.15 -8.60
C ARG A 153 10.45 -25.08 -7.39
N ASN A 154 9.27 -25.30 -6.81
CA ASN A 154 9.04 -26.17 -5.64
C ASN A 154 9.69 -25.67 -4.34
N TYR A 155 10.09 -24.38 -4.30
CA TYR A 155 10.60 -23.75 -3.09
C TYR A 155 9.64 -22.66 -2.60
N ARG A 156 9.72 -22.42 -1.29
CA ARG A 156 9.11 -21.27 -0.62
C ARG A 156 10.21 -20.28 -0.27
N SER A 157 10.11 -19.08 -0.83
CA SER A 157 10.93 -17.94 -0.41
C SER A 157 10.19 -17.17 0.67
N THR A 158 10.87 -16.79 1.74
CA THR A 158 10.29 -15.96 2.81
C THR A 158 11.09 -14.67 2.93
N ILE A 159 10.38 -13.55 2.84
CA ILE A 159 10.93 -12.22 3.08
C ILE A 159 10.40 -11.75 4.43
N THR A 160 11.27 -11.24 5.28
CA THR A 160 10.90 -10.68 6.57
C THR A 160 11.14 -9.19 6.56
N VAL A 161 10.10 -8.42 6.84
CA VAL A 161 10.14 -6.96 6.96
C VAL A 161 9.90 -6.60 8.42
N ASN A 162 10.81 -5.83 8.99
CA ASN A 162 10.72 -5.35 10.37
C ASN A 162 10.61 -3.83 10.35
N VAL A 163 9.50 -3.30 10.88
CA VAL A 163 9.30 -1.87 11.07
C VAL A 163 9.35 -1.60 12.57
N GLN A 164 10.33 -0.80 12.98
CA GLN A 164 10.45 -0.32 14.36
C GLN A 164 9.95 1.12 14.44
N GLU A 165 9.19 1.45 15.48
CA GLU A 165 8.89 2.85 15.81
C GLU A 165 10.18 3.54 16.26
N ASP A 166 10.48 4.71 15.65
CA ASP A 166 11.51 5.65 16.05
C ASP A 166 12.97 5.15 16.08
N ASN A 167 13.52 4.92 14.92
CA ASN A 167 14.93 5.26 14.75
C ASN A 167 15.07 6.32 13.64
N PRO A 168 15.00 7.63 13.95
CA PRO A 168 15.22 8.69 12.97
C PRO A 168 16.65 8.68 12.39
N ASP A 169 17.54 7.92 13.03
CA ASP A 169 18.94 7.72 12.61
C ASP A 169 19.19 6.31 12.00
N ALA A 170 18.16 5.51 11.80
CA ALA A 170 18.30 4.35 10.94
C ALA A 170 18.56 4.88 9.54
N GLU A 171 19.82 5.02 9.17
CA GLU A 171 20.27 5.05 7.79
C GLU A 171 19.77 3.74 7.17
N GLY A 172 18.52 3.78 6.71
CA GLY A 172 17.93 2.69 5.94
C GLY A 172 18.86 2.47 4.76
N VAL A 173 19.28 1.26 4.54
CA VAL A 173 19.85 0.79 3.27
C VAL A 173 19.01 1.45 2.20
N GLY A 174 19.63 2.28 1.36
CA GLY A 174 18.96 3.27 0.52
C GLY A 174 17.77 2.72 -0.22
N SER A 175 16.59 2.95 0.32
CA SER A 175 15.35 2.67 -0.35
C SER A 175 15.11 3.79 -1.35
N ASP A 176 15.04 3.45 -2.63
CA ASP A 176 14.53 4.34 -3.65
C ASP A 176 13.05 4.57 -3.35
N TRP A 177 12.77 5.75 -2.79
CA TRP A 177 11.43 6.12 -2.40
C TRP A 177 10.57 6.35 -3.65
N GLU A 178 9.49 5.61 -3.77
CA GLU A 178 8.50 5.84 -4.82
C GLU A 178 7.37 6.77 -4.34
N SER A 179 6.79 7.50 -5.28
CA SER A 179 5.51 8.15 -5.08
C SER A 179 4.42 7.09 -4.98
N TRP A 180 3.37 7.32 -4.19
CA TRP A 180 2.23 6.41 -4.14
C TRP A 180 1.57 6.19 -5.51
N SER A 181 1.68 7.18 -6.42
CA SER A 181 1.19 7.07 -7.80
C SER A 181 1.99 6.08 -8.66
N ASP A 182 3.23 5.79 -8.28
CA ASP A 182 4.14 4.87 -8.97
C ASP A 182 4.15 3.49 -8.29
N PHE A 183 3.52 3.41 -7.12
CA PHE A 183 3.31 2.20 -6.34
C PHE A 183 2.15 1.38 -6.89
#